data_e5d56d8f5cc764589f5155da0df37c29
#
_entry.id   e5d56d8f5cc764589f5155da0df37c29
#
_cell.length_a   1.000
_cell.length_b   1.000
_cell.length_c   1.000
_cell.angle_alpha   90.00
_cell.angle_beta   90.00
_cell.angle_gamma   90.00
#
_symmetry.space_group_name_H-M   'P 1'
#
loop_
_entity.id
_entity.type
_entity.pdbx_description
1 polymer ?
#
loop_
_entity_poly.entity_id
_entity_poly.type
_entity_poly.pdbx_seq_one_letter_code
_entity_poly.pdbx_strand_id
1 'polypeptide(L)'
;MKLKHFLLPLIAVIVFAGCNNQNNPGTTTSSGWDESKYVPNYSTPPFIIDDHVHARATPEWEKAFLEAYTKRNAMAVLFYGAKDWEAGLAFAKAHPDRVIPYANVDIDSPTILQEIQKAYDMGFKGLGELFARGDWDYCDPRYEPVWTLAEKLGLLIAPHTGNLANGLMHHLRPAPLADICARHPNLKIHSAHFGNPWYEEAAECARRNVNLYFDLSGSSLIKKENDPQYWAQWLWWTDAIGKPHMPKNAVPAWEKIVFGSDEGPDQLEENIRRFNKVLDANNVPDSIRAKCYGLTMARLIGIKVPAN
;
A
#
# COMPACT_ATOMS: atom_id res chain seq x y z
N MET A 1 -31.86 48.31 59.51
CA MET A 1 -30.41 48.14 59.70
C MET A 1 -29.93 47.05 58.76
N LYS A 2 -29.38 47.42 57.58
CA LYS A 2 -28.93 46.50 56.55
C LYS A 2 -27.38 46.43 56.57
N LEU A 3 -26.84 45.31 56.91
CA LEU A 3 -25.39 45.03 56.87
C LEU A 3 -25.00 44.71 55.42
N LYS A 4 -24.14 45.53 54.84
CA LYS A 4 -23.50 45.29 53.55
C LYS A 4 -22.21 44.52 53.80
N HIS A 5 -22.15 43.31 53.28
CA HIS A 5 -20.88 42.54 53.24
C HIS A 5 -20.11 42.94 51.98
N PHE A 6 -18.93 43.50 52.17
CA PHE A 6 -17.93 43.75 51.14
C PHE A 6 -17.13 42.45 50.92
N LEU A 7 -17.24 41.87 49.78
CA LEU A 7 -16.31 40.79 49.35
C LEU A 7 -15.18 41.44 48.57
N LEU A 8 -13.98 41.35 49.11
CA LEU A 8 -12.75 41.64 48.37
C LEU A 8 -12.42 40.46 47.43
N PRO A 9 -12.01 40.71 46.19
CA PRO A 9 -11.50 39.64 45.34
C PRO A 9 -10.06 39.29 45.70
N LEU A 10 -9.84 38.01 46.02
CA LEU A 10 -8.52 37.44 46.19
C LEU A 10 -7.84 37.29 44.80
N ILE A 11 -6.86 38.12 44.54
CA ILE A 11 -6.02 38.01 43.32
C ILE A 11 -4.99 36.92 43.62
N ALA A 12 -5.18 35.74 43.04
CA ALA A 12 -4.18 34.70 43.03
C ALA A 12 -3.11 35.04 41.96
N VAL A 13 -1.94 35.44 42.40
CA VAL A 13 -0.76 35.58 41.56
C VAL A 13 -0.23 34.16 41.29
N ILE A 14 -0.47 33.66 40.09
CA ILE A 14 0.15 32.41 39.63
C ILE A 14 1.57 32.78 39.18
N VAL A 15 2.55 32.44 40.00
CA VAL A 15 3.95 32.49 39.61
C VAL A 15 4.22 31.31 38.69
N PHE A 16 4.38 31.54 37.42
CA PHE A 16 4.93 30.55 36.51
C PHE A 16 6.42 30.34 36.84
N ALA A 17 6.71 29.34 37.61
CA ALA A 17 8.06 28.82 37.73
C ALA A 17 8.38 28.15 36.37
N GLY A 18 9.25 28.80 35.58
CA GLY A 18 9.80 28.22 34.36
C GLY A 18 10.56 26.93 34.71
N CYS A 19 9.96 25.79 34.45
CA CYS A 19 10.70 24.53 34.41
C CYS A 19 11.60 24.55 33.19
N ASN A 20 12.88 24.88 33.38
CA ASN A 20 13.94 24.54 32.47
C ASN A 20 14.01 23.00 32.38
N ASN A 21 13.34 22.43 31.46
CA ASN A 21 13.40 21.00 31.18
C ASN A 21 14.58 20.73 30.25
N GLN A 22 15.78 20.82 30.79
CA GLN A 22 16.94 20.18 30.21
C GLN A 22 16.98 18.76 30.78
N ASN A 23 17.09 17.78 29.87
CA ASN A 23 17.22 16.36 30.10
C ASN A 23 15.91 15.58 30.30
N ASN A 24 15.13 15.50 29.23
CA ASN A 24 14.43 14.27 28.97
C ASN A 24 15.35 13.43 28.06
N PRO A 25 15.93 12.32 28.49
CA PRO A 25 16.53 11.37 27.59
C PRO A 25 15.33 10.70 26.90
N GLY A 26 14.91 11.33 25.82
CA GLY A 26 14.05 10.65 24.86
C GLY A 26 14.73 9.32 24.56
N THR A 27 14.06 8.23 24.83
CA THR A 27 14.38 6.92 24.28
C THR A 27 14.28 7.00 22.77
N THR A 28 15.27 7.61 22.13
CA THR A 28 15.62 7.32 20.78
C THR A 28 16.19 5.91 20.83
N THR A 29 15.36 4.91 20.58
CA THR A 29 15.84 3.68 20.00
C THR A 29 16.47 4.10 18.68
N SER A 30 17.74 4.47 18.69
CA SER A 30 18.49 4.62 17.45
C SER A 30 18.40 3.24 16.80
N SER A 31 17.77 3.15 15.66
CA SER A 31 17.62 1.91 14.88
C SER A 31 18.94 1.23 14.54
N GLY A 32 20.04 1.82 14.91
CA GLY A 32 21.39 1.41 14.50
C GLY A 32 21.69 1.71 13.03
N TRP A 33 20.72 2.30 12.31
CA TRP A 33 20.90 2.70 10.92
C TRP A 33 21.73 3.98 10.84
N ASP A 34 22.80 3.92 10.05
CA ASP A 34 23.67 5.06 9.76
C ASP A 34 23.69 5.29 8.24
N GLU A 35 22.93 6.28 7.79
CA GLU A 35 22.82 6.62 6.38
C GLU A 35 24.16 6.88 5.73
N SER A 36 25.14 7.45 6.45
CA SER A 36 26.47 7.75 5.92
C SER A 36 27.27 6.49 5.61
N LYS A 37 26.92 5.36 6.18
CA LYS A 37 27.55 4.04 5.98
C LYS A 37 26.74 3.14 5.04
N TYR A 38 25.57 3.57 4.59
CA TYR A 38 24.77 2.78 3.70
C TYR A 38 25.42 2.69 2.32
N VAL A 39 25.85 1.50 1.99
CA VAL A 39 26.28 1.13 0.64
C VAL A 39 25.13 0.32 0.03
N PRO A 40 24.48 0.81 -1.02
CA PRO A 40 23.36 0.09 -1.63
C PRO A 40 23.80 -1.30 -2.10
N ASN A 41 23.15 -2.33 -1.57
CA ASN A 41 23.23 -3.67 -2.14
C ASN A 41 22.14 -3.77 -3.22
N TYR A 42 22.48 -3.42 -4.47
CA TYR A 42 21.56 -3.44 -5.59
C TYR A 42 21.29 -4.86 -6.13
N SER A 43 21.05 -5.82 -5.26
CA SER A 43 20.51 -7.11 -5.69
C SER A 43 19.04 -6.96 -6.12
N THR A 44 18.78 -6.01 -7.02
CA THR A 44 17.46 -5.85 -7.63
C THR A 44 17.22 -7.06 -8.50
N PRO A 45 16.14 -7.83 -8.27
CA PRO A 45 15.81 -8.98 -9.10
C PRO A 45 15.66 -8.57 -10.58
N PRO A 46 15.93 -9.46 -11.51
CA PRO A 46 15.83 -9.17 -12.94
C PRO A 46 14.40 -8.93 -13.43
N PHE A 47 13.40 -9.24 -12.60
CA PHE A 47 11.98 -9.08 -12.91
C PHE A 47 11.27 -8.27 -11.84
N ILE A 48 10.58 -7.21 -12.25
CA ILE A 48 9.86 -6.28 -11.37
C ILE A 48 8.43 -6.13 -11.88
N ILE A 49 7.46 -6.14 -10.97
CA ILE A 49 6.10 -5.62 -11.20
C ILE A 49 5.87 -4.52 -10.18
N ASP A 50 5.78 -3.29 -10.66
CA ASP A 50 5.31 -2.15 -9.88
C ASP A 50 3.79 -2.23 -9.78
N ASP A 51 3.26 -2.49 -8.60
CA ASP A 51 1.84 -2.78 -8.42
C ASP A 51 0.97 -1.53 -8.25
N HIS A 52 1.59 -0.33 -8.29
CA HIS A 52 0.89 0.91 -8.01
C HIS A 52 1.38 2.09 -8.87
N VAL A 53 0.74 2.29 -10.02
CA VAL A 53 1.05 3.43 -10.90
C VAL A 53 -0.22 4.06 -11.45
N HIS A 54 -0.39 5.36 -11.20
CA HIS A 54 -1.48 6.14 -11.80
C HIS A 54 -1.14 6.52 -13.24
N ALA A 55 -1.80 5.88 -14.19
CA ALA A 55 -1.54 6.10 -15.60
C ALA A 55 -2.07 7.45 -16.10
N ARG A 56 -1.35 8.02 -17.05
CA ARG A 56 -1.82 9.14 -17.86
C ARG A 56 -1.82 8.70 -19.33
N ALA A 57 -3.00 8.67 -19.95
CA ALA A 57 -3.14 8.28 -21.36
C ALA A 57 -2.72 9.46 -22.28
N THR A 58 -1.43 9.85 -22.22
CA THR A 58 -0.81 10.84 -23.11
C THR A 58 0.47 10.28 -23.71
N PRO A 59 0.77 10.64 -24.99
CA PRO A 59 1.95 10.11 -25.69
C PRO A 59 3.27 10.38 -24.95
N GLU A 60 3.39 11.52 -24.28
CA GLU A 60 4.59 11.90 -23.53
C GLU A 60 4.80 11.01 -22.33
N TRP A 61 3.72 10.74 -21.58
CA TRP A 61 3.77 9.87 -20.39
C TRP A 61 4.04 8.42 -20.80
N GLU A 62 3.34 7.92 -21.82
CA GLU A 62 3.51 6.56 -22.32
C GLU A 62 4.94 6.31 -22.81
N LYS A 63 5.53 7.28 -23.51
CA LYS A 63 6.93 7.22 -23.94
C LYS A 63 7.87 7.15 -22.73
N ALA A 64 7.72 8.03 -21.75
CA ALA A 64 8.55 8.04 -20.55
C ALA A 64 8.40 6.73 -19.76
N PHE A 65 7.18 6.20 -19.65
CA PHE A 65 6.90 4.90 -19.05
C PHE A 65 7.67 3.78 -19.75
N LEU A 66 7.55 3.66 -21.06
CA LEU A 66 8.23 2.61 -21.82
C LEU A 66 9.76 2.71 -21.67
N GLU A 67 10.32 3.92 -21.72
CA GLU A 67 11.77 4.13 -21.53
C GLU A 67 12.24 3.65 -20.15
N ALA A 68 11.55 4.06 -19.09
CA ALA A 68 11.93 3.71 -17.71
C ALA A 68 11.76 2.20 -17.42
N TYR A 69 10.59 1.65 -17.76
CA TYR A 69 10.24 0.27 -17.39
C TYR A 69 10.96 -0.76 -18.28
N THR A 70 11.23 -0.44 -19.55
CA THR A 70 12.04 -1.31 -20.42
C THR A 70 13.49 -1.41 -19.92
N LYS A 71 14.08 -0.29 -19.51
CA LYS A 71 15.44 -0.26 -18.94
C LYS A 71 15.59 -1.19 -17.74
N ARG A 72 14.54 -1.35 -16.95
CA ARG A 72 14.52 -2.20 -15.72
C ARG A 72 13.93 -3.59 -15.94
N ASN A 73 13.54 -3.95 -17.15
CA ASN A 73 12.76 -5.16 -17.41
C ASN A 73 11.56 -5.27 -16.45
N ALA A 74 10.87 -4.14 -16.23
CA ALA A 74 9.77 -4.02 -15.29
C ALA A 74 8.43 -3.99 -16.04
N MET A 75 7.40 -4.51 -15.37
CA MET A 75 5.99 -4.29 -15.70
C MET A 75 5.37 -3.35 -14.65
N ALA A 76 4.22 -2.79 -14.97
CA ALA A 76 3.42 -2.07 -13.96
C ALA A 76 1.94 -2.41 -14.04
N VAL A 77 1.29 -2.40 -12.87
CA VAL A 77 -0.16 -2.25 -12.75
C VAL A 77 -0.48 -0.79 -12.98
N LEU A 78 -1.21 -0.50 -14.05
CA LEU A 78 -1.59 0.86 -14.43
C LEU A 78 -3.06 1.10 -14.15
N PHE A 79 -3.35 2.05 -13.26
CA PHE A 79 -4.71 2.46 -12.92
C PHE A 79 -5.23 3.48 -13.93
N TYR A 80 -6.27 3.12 -14.68
CA TYR A 80 -6.89 3.98 -15.69
C TYR A 80 -8.27 4.46 -15.23
N GLY A 81 -8.47 5.77 -15.15
CA GLY A 81 -9.79 6.36 -14.93
C GLY A 81 -10.75 6.05 -16.10
N ALA A 82 -12.04 6.07 -15.84
CA ALA A 82 -13.07 5.63 -16.80
C ALA A 82 -12.99 6.29 -18.18
N LYS A 83 -12.57 7.55 -18.26
CA LYS A 83 -12.37 8.29 -19.54
C LYS A 83 -11.21 7.76 -20.38
N ASP A 84 -10.26 7.08 -19.76
CA ASP A 84 -9.01 6.62 -20.38
C ASP A 84 -8.99 5.09 -20.61
N TRP A 85 -10.09 4.37 -20.34
CA TRP A 85 -10.13 2.91 -20.43
C TRP A 85 -9.80 2.37 -21.83
N GLU A 86 -10.37 2.95 -22.86
CA GLU A 86 -10.14 2.48 -24.24
C GLU A 86 -8.69 2.71 -24.66
N ALA A 87 -8.14 3.91 -24.40
CA ALA A 87 -6.74 4.24 -24.70
C ALA A 87 -5.78 3.38 -23.87
N GLY A 88 -6.04 3.21 -22.57
CA GLY A 88 -5.22 2.39 -21.68
C GLY A 88 -5.19 0.92 -22.09
N LEU A 89 -6.31 0.36 -22.51
CA LEU A 89 -6.35 -1.03 -23.03
C LEU A 89 -5.66 -1.18 -24.37
N ALA A 90 -5.75 -0.15 -25.25
CA ALA A 90 -4.99 -0.15 -26.49
C ALA A 90 -3.48 -0.15 -26.20
N PHE A 91 -3.04 0.67 -25.25
CA PHE A 91 -1.65 0.71 -24.81
C PHE A 91 -1.21 -0.62 -24.17
N ALA A 92 -2.01 -1.20 -23.28
CA ALA A 92 -1.74 -2.50 -22.68
C ALA A 92 -1.66 -3.63 -23.70
N LYS A 93 -2.51 -3.60 -24.73
CA LYS A 93 -2.49 -4.58 -25.83
C LYS A 93 -1.24 -4.44 -26.71
N ALA A 94 -0.75 -3.21 -26.89
CA ALA A 94 0.48 -2.95 -27.63
C ALA A 94 1.74 -3.34 -26.83
N HIS A 95 1.67 -3.32 -25.51
CA HIS A 95 2.79 -3.57 -24.58
C HIS A 95 2.44 -4.59 -23.49
N PRO A 96 2.04 -5.83 -23.85
CA PRO A 96 1.57 -6.83 -22.88
C PRO A 96 2.67 -7.34 -21.95
N ASP A 97 3.93 -7.08 -22.29
CA ASP A 97 5.12 -7.38 -21.51
C ASP A 97 5.52 -6.25 -20.54
N ARG A 98 4.76 -5.15 -20.51
CA ARG A 98 5.02 -3.97 -19.68
C ARG A 98 3.81 -3.51 -18.88
N VAL A 99 2.60 -3.71 -19.39
CA VAL A 99 1.38 -3.11 -18.85
C VAL A 99 0.38 -4.16 -18.37
N ILE A 100 -0.06 -4.00 -17.14
CA ILE A 100 -1.14 -4.76 -16.52
C ILE A 100 -2.27 -3.77 -16.25
N PRO A 101 -3.34 -3.74 -17.06
CA PRO A 101 -4.36 -2.70 -16.94
C PRO A 101 -5.33 -2.99 -15.79
N TYR A 102 -5.53 -2.01 -14.91
CA TYR A 102 -6.57 -1.98 -13.88
C TYR A 102 -7.54 -0.83 -14.14
N ALA A 103 -8.82 -1.10 -13.89
CA ALA A 103 -9.87 -0.08 -13.99
C ALA A 103 -10.01 0.66 -12.67
N ASN A 104 -9.75 1.96 -12.66
CA ASN A 104 -10.14 2.82 -11.54
C ASN A 104 -11.62 3.11 -11.65
N VAL A 105 -12.40 2.67 -10.66
CA VAL A 105 -13.85 2.83 -10.57
C VAL A 105 -14.22 3.52 -9.27
N ASP A 106 -15.35 4.22 -9.30
CA ASP A 106 -15.95 4.78 -8.09
C ASP A 106 -16.87 3.73 -7.44
N ILE A 107 -16.44 3.14 -6.33
CA ILE A 107 -17.24 2.12 -5.63
C ILE A 107 -18.54 2.65 -5.07
N ASP A 108 -18.71 3.98 -4.99
CA ASP A 108 -19.97 4.63 -4.58
C ASP A 108 -20.91 4.91 -5.77
N SER A 109 -20.49 4.59 -7.00
CA SER A 109 -21.31 4.75 -8.20
C SER A 109 -22.57 3.89 -8.12
N PRO A 110 -23.76 4.44 -8.44
CA PRO A 110 -24.98 3.67 -8.50
C PRO A 110 -24.97 2.59 -9.62
N THR A 111 -24.02 2.68 -10.55
CA THR A 111 -23.84 1.74 -11.66
C THR A 111 -22.60 0.86 -11.50
N ILE A 112 -22.02 0.82 -10.30
CA ILE A 112 -20.74 0.16 -10.04
C ILE A 112 -20.68 -1.29 -10.54
N LEU A 113 -21.71 -2.07 -10.36
CA LEU A 113 -21.72 -3.49 -10.79
C LEU A 113 -21.65 -3.62 -12.32
N GLN A 114 -22.35 -2.73 -13.06
CA GLN A 114 -22.27 -2.68 -14.51
C GLN A 114 -20.87 -2.20 -14.97
N GLU A 115 -20.26 -1.25 -14.26
CA GLU A 115 -18.92 -0.75 -14.56
C GLU A 115 -17.88 -1.85 -14.33
N ILE A 116 -17.96 -2.63 -13.26
CA ILE A 116 -17.09 -3.76 -12.99
C ILE A 116 -17.23 -4.84 -14.07
N GLN A 117 -18.48 -5.20 -14.43
CA GLN A 117 -18.71 -6.17 -15.49
C GLN A 117 -18.14 -5.68 -16.84
N LYS A 118 -18.38 -4.41 -17.17
CA LYS A 118 -17.80 -3.78 -18.38
C LYS A 118 -16.28 -3.82 -18.37
N ALA A 119 -15.64 -3.46 -17.26
CA ALA A 119 -14.18 -3.50 -17.13
C ALA A 119 -13.63 -4.91 -17.36
N TYR A 120 -14.27 -5.92 -16.76
CA TYR A 120 -13.91 -7.33 -16.98
C TYR A 120 -14.04 -7.73 -18.45
N ASP A 121 -15.19 -7.45 -19.08
CA ASP A 121 -15.46 -7.79 -20.48
C ASP A 121 -14.48 -7.11 -21.45
N MET A 122 -14.03 -5.91 -21.13
CA MET A 122 -12.99 -5.19 -21.87
C MET A 122 -11.58 -5.78 -21.69
N GLY A 123 -11.33 -6.56 -20.63
CA GLY A 123 -10.07 -7.26 -20.41
C GLY A 123 -9.17 -6.68 -19.31
N PHE A 124 -9.67 -5.79 -18.47
CA PHE A 124 -8.96 -5.35 -17.26
C PHE A 124 -8.69 -6.53 -16.31
N LYS A 125 -7.57 -6.48 -15.61
CA LYS A 125 -7.10 -7.56 -14.72
C LYS A 125 -7.46 -7.33 -13.25
N GLY A 126 -7.86 -6.12 -12.92
CA GLY A 126 -8.22 -5.74 -11.56
C GLY A 126 -8.90 -4.38 -11.50
N LEU A 127 -9.27 -4.01 -10.30
CA LEU A 127 -9.91 -2.75 -9.96
C LEU A 127 -9.00 -1.95 -9.01
N GLY A 128 -8.74 -0.72 -9.29
CA GLY A 128 -7.89 0.14 -8.44
C GLY A 128 -7.48 1.44 -9.13
N GLU A 129 -7.00 2.38 -8.34
CA GLU A 129 -6.99 2.40 -6.91
C GLU A 129 -8.40 2.72 -6.40
N LEU A 130 -8.93 1.93 -5.45
CA LEU A 130 -10.29 2.10 -4.93
C LEU A 130 -10.29 2.95 -3.66
N PHE A 131 -11.32 3.76 -3.50
CA PHE A 131 -11.48 4.66 -2.35
C PHE A 131 -12.88 4.54 -1.75
N ALA A 132 -12.97 4.34 -0.43
CA ALA A 132 -14.21 4.53 0.32
C ALA A 132 -14.34 6.03 0.65
N ARG A 133 -15.06 6.78 -0.19
CA ARG A 133 -15.18 8.24 -0.09
C ARG A 133 -16.45 8.72 0.62
N GLY A 134 -17.42 7.80 0.82
CA GLY A 134 -18.67 8.08 1.54
C GLY A 134 -18.49 8.07 3.05
N ASP A 135 -19.62 8.08 3.78
CA ASP A 135 -19.67 8.03 5.24
C ASP A 135 -19.55 6.58 5.79
N TRP A 136 -18.84 5.71 5.11
CA TRP A 136 -18.71 4.29 5.41
C TRP A 136 -17.35 3.75 4.99
N ASP A 137 -16.88 2.70 5.66
CA ASP A 137 -15.68 1.99 5.32
C ASP A 137 -15.90 0.86 4.28
N TYR A 138 -14.84 0.19 3.88
CA TYR A 138 -14.89 -0.89 2.88
C TYR A 138 -15.75 -2.09 3.28
N CYS A 139 -16.04 -2.29 4.58
CA CYS A 139 -16.88 -3.37 5.08
C CYS A 139 -18.37 -3.03 5.12
N ASP A 140 -18.77 -1.82 4.75
CA ASP A 140 -20.18 -1.48 4.72
C ASP A 140 -20.96 -2.47 3.81
N PRO A 141 -22.12 -2.98 4.24
CA PRO A 141 -22.90 -3.96 3.48
C PRO A 141 -23.26 -3.55 2.05
N ARG A 142 -23.29 -2.26 1.76
CA ARG A 142 -23.55 -1.74 0.39
C ARG A 142 -22.48 -2.13 -0.62
N TYR A 143 -21.25 -2.37 -0.15
CA TYR A 143 -20.14 -2.80 -1.01
C TYR A 143 -20.05 -4.31 -1.17
N GLU A 144 -20.79 -5.11 -0.39
CA GLU A 144 -20.75 -6.57 -0.48
C GLU A 144 -21.00 -7.11 -1.91
N PRO A 145 -21.92 -6.54 -2.72
CA PRO A 145 -22.07 -6.94 -4.11
C PRO A 145 -20.83 -6.67 -4.98
N VAL A 146 -20.06 -5.63 -4.66
CA VAL A 146 -18.81 -5.28 -5.37
C VAL A 146 -17.76 -6.38 -5.15
N TRP A 147 -17.54 -6.76 -3.88
CA TRP A 147 -16.58 -7.80 -3.53
C TRP A 147 -16.99 -9.17 -4.07
N THR A 148 -18.26 -9.51 -3.97
CA THR A 148 -18.83 -10.75 -4.52
C THR A 148 -18.62 -10.82 -6.03
N LEU A 149 -18.86 -9.74 -6.76
CA LEU A 149 -18.69 -9.72 -8.22
C LEU A 149 -17.21 -9.78 -8.60
N ALA A 150 -16.35 -9.02 -7.93
CA ALA A 150 -14.91 -9.04 -8.18
C ALA A 150 -14.32 -10.44 -7.95
N GLU A 151 -14.68 -11.10 -6.85
CA GLU A 151 -14.29 -12.49 -6.55
C GLU A 151 -14.74 -13.46 -7.65
N LYS A 152 -16.03 -13.40 -8.02
CA LYS A 152 -16.62 -14.25 -9.07
C LYS A 152 -15.90 -14.09 -10.41
N LEU A 153 -15.52 -12.88 -10.76
CA LEU A 153 -14.83 -12.57 -12.03
C LEU A 153 -13.33 -12.83 -11.95
N GLY A 154 -12.79 -13.11 -10.76
CA GLY A 154 -11.34 -13.29 -10.55
C GLY A 154 -10.52 -12.01 -10.70
N LEU A 155 -11.15 -10.84 -10.57
CA LEU A 155 -10.47 -9.55 -10.58
C LEU A 155 -9.72 -9.34 -9.26
N LEU A 156 -8.47 -8.87 -9.35
CA LEU A 156 -7.77 -8.40 -8.17
C LEU A 156 -8.31 -7.01 -7.79
N ILE A 157 -8.22 -6.67 -6.52
CA ILE A 157 -8.56 -5.33 -6.06
C ILE A 157 -7.39 -4.65 -5.36
N ALA A 158 -7.21 -3.36 -5.65
CA ALA A 158 -6.19 -2.50 -5.06
C ALA A 158 -6.87 -1.33 -4.33
N PRO A 159 -7.33 -1.53 -3.07
CA PRO A 159 -7.91 -0.45 -2.28
C PRO A 159 -6.83 0.44 -1.69
N HIS A 160 -7.10 1.73 -1.63
CA HIS A 160 -6.31 2.68 -0.86
C HIS A 160 -6.46 2.40 0.63
N THR A 161 -5.36 2.34 1.37
CA THR A 161 -5.39 2.39 2.83
C THR A 161 -4.49 3.48 3.36
N GLY A 162 -4.96 4.16 4.39
CA GLY A 162 -4.18 5.22 5.02
C GLY A 162 -4.75 6.60 4.84
N ASN A 163 -3.90 7.60 5.07
CA ASN A 163 -4.30 8.99 5.02
C ASN A 163 -4.56 9.44 3.58
N LEU A 164 -5.72 9.99 3.36
CA LEU A 164 -6.12 10.63 2.09
C LEU A 164 -6.49 12.10 2.35
N ALA A 165 -5.98 13.01 1.54
CA ALA A 165 -6.35 14.42 1.61
C ALA A 165 -7.86 14.58 1.40
N ASN A 166 -8.52 15.29 2.31
CA ASN A 166 -9.97 15.53 2.31
C ASN A 166 -10.85 14.26 2.43
N GLY A 167 -10.27 13.10 2.78
CA GLY A 167 -11.00 11.86 3.04
C GLY A 167 -11.34 11.67 4.53
N LEU A 168 -12.31 10.82 4.81
CA LEU A 168 -12.61 10.38 6.18
C LEU A 168 -11.59 9.29 6.56
N MET A 169 -10.52 9.72 7.18
CA MET A 169 -9.33 8.91 7.45
C MET A 169 -9.64 7.54 8.06
N HIS A 170 -10.58 7.46 9.00
CA HIS A 170 -10.89 6.20 9.69
C HIS A 170 -11.59 5.16 8.79
N HIS A 171 -12.17 5.56 7.65
CA HIS A 171 -12.78 4.63 6.69
C HIS A 171 -11.74 3.90 5.83
N LEU A 172 -10.51 4.39 5.81
CA LEU A 172 -9.41 3.87 5.01
C LEU A 172 -8.43 3.04 5.85
N ARG A 173 -8.91 2.47 6.95
CA ARG A 173 -8.14 1.55 7.80
C ARG A 173 -7.98 0.17 7.16
N PRO A 174 -6.92 -0.58 7.50
CA PRO A 174 -6.71 -1.94 7.00
C PRO A 174 -7.72 -2.97 7.50
N ALA A 175 -8.25 -2.83 8.73
CA ALA A 175 -9.11 -3.85 9.36
C ALA A 175 -10.34 -4.24 8.50
N PRO A 176 -11.09 -3.32 7.87
CA PRO A 176 -12.17 -3.68 6.97
C PRO A 176 -11.77 -4.61 5.82
N LEU A 177 -10.53 -4.48 5.31
CA LEU A 177 -10.05 -5.37 4.25
C LEU A 177 -9.83 -6.80 4.74
N ALA A 178 -9.41 -6.97 6.00
CA ALA A 178 -9.27 -8.29 6.60
C ALA A 178 -10.63 -9.00 6.73
N ASP A 179 -11.68 -8.27 7.07
CA ASP A 179 -13.04 -8.80 7.16
C ASP A 179 -13.58 -9.19 5.78
N ILE A 180 -13.29 -8.39 4.74
CA ILE A 180 -13.60 -8.76 3.34
C ILE A 180 -12.87 -10.04 2.95
N CYS A 181 -11.56 -10.13 3.23
CA CYS A 181 -10.78 -11.32 2.94
C CYS A 181 -11.32 -12.59 3.60
N ALA A 182 -11.84 -12.46 4.82
CA ALA A 182 -12.44 -13.59 5.54
C ALA A 182 -13.76 -14.06 4.91
N ARG A 183 -14.58 -13.14 4.37
CA ARG A 183 -15.84 -13.46 3.67
C ARG A 183 -15.61 -13.92 2.23
N HIS A 184 -14.56 -13.42 1.58
CA HIS A 184 -14.21 -13.67 0.18
C HIS A 184 -12.82 -14.31 0.06
N PRO A 185 -12.68 -15.61 0.38
CA PRO A 185 -11.37 -16.27 0.48
C PRO A 185 -10.63 -16.40 -0.87
N ASN A 186 -11.32 -16.27 -1.99
CA ASN A 186 -10.72 -16.31 -3.32
C ASN A 186 -10.44 -14.91 -3.89
N LEU A 187 -10.99 -13.85 -3.28
CA LEU A 187 -10.69 -12.47 -3.66
C LEU A 187 -9.26 -12.14 -3.25
N LYS A 188 -8.48 -11.64 -4.19
CA LYS A 188 -7.09 -11.25 -3.95
C LYS A 188 -6.99 -9.74 -3.83
N ILE A 189 -6.44 -9.28 -2.72
CA ILE A 189 -6.30 -7.86 -2.41
C ILE A 189 -4.81 -7.51 -2.28
N HIS A 190 -4.36 -6.49 -3.01
CA HIS A 190 -3.09 -5.82 -2.76
C HIS A 190 -3.36 -4.35 -2.49
N SER A 191 -3.22 -3.95 -1.24
CA SER A 191 -3.65 -2.65 -0.76
C SER A 191 -2.50 -1.66 -0.68
N ALA A 192 -2.79 -0.42 -1.01
CA ALA A 192 -1.81 0.66 -1.03
C ALA A 192 -1.33 1.07 0.37
N HIS A 193 -0.06 1.50 0.46
CA HIS A 193 0.54 2.28 1.55
C HIS A 193 0.64 1.62 2.93
N PHE A 194 0.50 0.31 3.02
CA PHE A 194 0.60 -0.46 4.27
C PHE A 194 -0.19 0.17 5.43
N GLY A 195 -1.39 0.68 5.13
CA GLY A 195 -2.29 1.27 6.13
C GLY A 195 -1.81 2.55 6.79
N ASN A 196 -0.87 3.30 6.24
CA ASN A 196 -0.28 4.51 6.81
C ASN A 196 -1.30 5.48 7.44
N PRO A 197 -1.32 5.71 8.78
CA PRO A 197 -0.29 5.37 9.77
C PRO A 197 -0.55 4.09 10.60
N TRP A 198 -1.55 3.27 10.30
CA TRP A 198 -1.96 2.10 11.09
C TRP A 198 -1.15 0.84 10.71
N TYR A 199 0.18 0.95 10.77
CA TYR A 199 1.10 -0.09 10.33
C TYR A 199 0.97 -1.41 11.10
N GLU A 200 0.73 -1.35 12.42
CA GLU A 200 0.49 -2.54 13.24
C GLU A 200 -0.79 -3.26 12.82
N GLU A 201 -1.86 -2.52 12.59
CA GLU A 201 -3.13 -3.08 12.11
C GLU A 201 -2.95 -3.73 10.74
N ALA A 202 -2.27 -3.05 9.80
CA ALA A 202 -1.97 -3.60 8.48
C ALA A 202 -1.17 -4.91 8.57
N ALA A 203 -0.16 -4.94 9.44
CA ALA A 203 0.65 -6.13 9.69
C ALA A 203 -0.19 -7.30 10.20
N GLU A 204 -1.06 -7.08 11.20
CA GLU A 204 -1.96 -8.10 11.71
C GLU A 204 -2.96 -8.58 10.66
N CYS A 205 -3.51 -7.67 9.84
CA CYS A 205 -4.38 -8.02 8.73
C CYS A 205 -3.65 -8.90 7.69
N ALA A 206 -2.43 -8.52 7.29
CA ALA A 206 -1.61 -9.30 6.37
C ALA A 206 -1.25 -10.69 6.93
N ARG A 207 -0.90 -10.74 8.21
CA ARG A 207 -0.52 -11.99 8.89
C ARG A 207 -1.67 -13.00 8.94
N ARG A 208 -2.89 -12.51 9.15
CA ARG A 208 -4.09 -13.36 9.33
C ARG A 208 -4.75 -13.78 8.02
N ASN A 209 -4.58 -13.03 6.94
CA ASN A 209 -5.31 -13.25 5.69
C ASN A 209 -4.36 -13.63 4.55
N VAL A 210 -4.46 -14.86 4.06
CA VAL A 210 -3.57 -15.39 3.00
C VAL A 210 -3.72 -14.66 1.67
N ASN A 211 -4.86 -14.02 1.43
CA ASN A 211 -5.24 -13.32 0.21
C ASN A 211 -5.10 -11.78 0.28
N LEU A 212 -4.55 -11.24 1.39
CA LEU A 212 -4.28 -9.81 1.56
C LEU A 212 -2.78 -9.51 1.51
N TYR A 213 -2.38 -8.58 0.67
CA TYR A 213 -1.03 -8.09 0.45
C TYR A 213 -1.01 -6.58 0.54
N PHE A 214 0.16 -5.97 0.74
CA PHE A 214 0.32 -4.52 0.79
C PHE A 214 1.57 -4.08 0.05
N ASP A 215 1.52 -2.89 -0.53
CA ASP A 215 2.73 -2.17 -0.90
C ASP A 215 3.21 -1.24 0.23
N LEU A 216 4.43 -0.75 0.10
CA LEU A 216 4.98 0.30 0.97
C LEU A 216 5.04 1.65 0.26
N SER A 217 4.31 1.82 -0.84
CA SER A 217 4.39 2.98 -1.73
C SER A 217 4.08 4.32 -1.05
N GLY A 218 4.35 5.39 -1.76
CA GLY A 218 4.00 6.74 -1.38
C GLY A 218 4.58 7.16 -0.03
N SER A 219 3.77 7.79 0.80
CA SER A 219 4.23 8.36 2.06
C SER A 219 4.73 7.34 3.08
N SER A 220 4.36 6.07 2.99
CA SER A 220 4.88 5.03 3.89
C SER A 220 6.38 4.85 3.72
N LEU A 221 6.83 4.66 2.49
CA LEU A 221 8.23 4.47 2.16
C LEU A 221 9.05 5.75 2.45
N ILE A 222 8.54 6.92 2.03
CA ILE A 222 9.22 8.21 2.19
C ILE A 222 9.37 8.59 3.66
N LYS A 223 8.34 8.46 4.49
CA LYS A 223 8.39 8.81 5.91
C LYS A 223 9.43 8.01 6.70
N LYS A 224 9.74 6.80 6.24
CA LYS A 224 10.67 5.89 6.92
C LYS A 224 12.01 5.74 6.19
N GLU A 225 12.29 6.63 5.25
CA GLU A 225 13.54 6.59 4.49
C GLU A 225 14.78 6.67 5.38
N ASN A 226 14.75 7.46 6.46
CA ASN A 226 15.85 7.61 7.41
C ASN A 226 15.79 6.61 8.59
N ASP A 227 14.80 5.73 8.61
CA ASP A 227 14.65 4.67 9.60
C ASP A 227 14.16 3.37 8.93
N PRO A 228 14.93 2.82 7.98
CA PRO A 228 14.46 1.70 7.17
C PRO A 228 14.29 0.40 7.97
N GLN A 229 14.90 0.27 9.16
CA GLN A 229 14.70 -0.84 10.08
C GLN A 229 13.34 -0.78 10.80
N TYR A 230 12.64 0.35 10.73
CA TYR A 230 11.33 0.55 11.33
C TYR A 230 10.34 -0.60 11.04
N TRP A 231 10.41 -1.16 9.85
CA TRP A 231 9.50 -2.20 9.40
C TRP A 231 9.67 -3.54 10.11
N ALA A 232 10.84 -3.82 10.71
CA ALA A 232 11.11 -5.06 11.44
C ALA A 232 10.14 -5.29 12.61
N GLN A 233 9.69 -4.23 13.27
CA GLN A 233 8.76 -4.33 14.40
C GLN A 233 7.37 -4.81 13.98
N TRP A 234 6.96 -4.54 12.73
CA TRP A 234 5.66 -4.91 12.20
C TRP A 234 5.71 -6.20 11.39
N LEU A 235 6.80 -6.45 10.68
CA LEU A 235 7.01 -7.60 9.81
C LEU A 235 7.88 -8.67 10.50
N TRP A 236 7.56 -8.99 11.74
CA TRP A 236 8.36 -9.82 12.66
C TRP A 236 8.17 -11.33 12.49
N TRP A 237 7.09 -11.82 11.89
CA TRP A 237 6.71 -13.24 11.95
C TRP A 237 7.48 -14.17 11.00
N THR A 238 8.60 -13.73 10.46
CA THR A 238 9.43 -14.57 9.58
C THR A 238 9.91 -15.86 10.25
N ASP A 239 10.32 -15.75 11.53
CA ASP A 239 10.82 -16.88 12.32
C ASP A 239 9.72 -17.61 13.11
N ALA A 240 8.50 -17.09 13.08
CA ALA A 240 7.38 -17.64 13.84
C ALA A 240 6.52 -18.63 13.05
N ILE A 241 6.81 -18.83 11.76
CA ILE A 241 6.03 -19.69 10.86
C ILE A 241 5.97 -21.12 11.41
N GLY A 242 4.73 -21.66 11.46
CA GLY A 242 4.48 -23.01 12.00
C GLY A 242 4.38 -23.08 13.53
N LYS A 243 4.61 -21.96 14.23
CA LYS A 243 4.43 -21.90 15.71
C LYS A 243 2.98 -21.65 16.09
N PRO A 244 2.60 -21.90 17.36
CA PRO A 244 1.28 -21.53 17.87
C PRO A 244 0.95 -20.06 17.57
N HIS A 245 -0.31 -19.77 17.32
CA HIS A 245 -0.85 -18.44 16.97
C HIS A 245 -0.56 -17.94 15.55
N MET A 246 0.15 -18.73 14.73
CA MET A 246 0.27 -18.43 13.30
C MET A 246 -0.85 -19.12 12.51
N PRO A 247 -1.45 -18.45 11.52
CA PRO A 247 -2.40 -19.07 10.59
C PRO A 247 -1.76 -20.28 9.88
N LYS A 248 -2.57 -21.31 9.59
CA LYS A 248 -2.10 -22.55 8.99
C LYS A 248 -1.30 -22.36 7.69
N ASN A 249 -1.70 -21.38 6.88
CA ASN A 249 -1.11 -21.08 5.58
C ASN A 249 -0.30 -19.78 5.60
N ALA A 250 0.17 -19.35 6.78
CA ALA A 250 1.00 -18.16 6.89
C ALA A 250 2.30 -18.32 6.10
N VAL A 251 2.70 -17.24 5.47
CA VAL A 251 3.99 -17.12 4.78
C VAL A 251 4.85 -16.08 5.53
N PRO A 252 6.18 -16.07 5.32
CA PRO A 252 7.05 -15.03 5.88
C PRO A 252 6.50 -13.62 5.63
N ALA A 253 6.65 -12.73 6.61
CA ALA A 253 6.05 -11.41 6.59
C ALA A 253 6.34 -10.63 5.29
N TRP A 254 7.58 -10.63 4.87
CA TRP A 254 8.01 -9.94 3.65
C TRP A 254 7.40 -10.50 2.36
N GLU A 255 6.92 -11.75 2.35
CA GLU A 255 6.16 -12.28 1.21
C GLU A 255 4.75 -11.67 1.07
N LYS A 256 4.31 -10.91 2.08
CA LYS A 256 3.05 -10.14 2.06
C LYS A 256 3.22 -8.72 1.54
N ILE A 257 4.47 -8.33 1.30
CA ILE A 257 4.83 -7.01 0.77
C ILE A 257 5.12 -7.14 -0.71
N VAL A 258 4.58 -6.23 -1.49
CA VAL A 258 4.81 -6.10 -2.94
C VAL A 258 5.41 -4.71 -3.24
N PHE A 259 6.14 -4.61 -4.33
CA PHE A 259 6.73 -3.34 -4.75
C PHE A 259 5.69 -2.47 -5.46
N GLY A 260 5.47 -1.27 -4.95
CA GLY A 260 4.65 -0.24 -5.55
C GLY A 260 5.33 1.11 -5.43
N SER A 261 5.26 1.94 -6.48
CA SER A 261 5.86 3.27 -6.46
C SER A 261 4.89 4.37 -6.04
N ASP A 262 3.66 4.34 -6.52
CA ASP A 262 2.67 5.44 -6.44
C ASP A 262 3.20 6.75 -7.05
N GLU A 263 4.08 6.64 -8.04
CA GLU A 263 4.79 7.77 -8.62
C GLU A 263 4.83 7.68 -10.14
N GLY A 264 5.33 8.75 -10.78
CA GLY A 264 5.56 8.78 -12.20
C GLY A 264 6.76 7.93 -12.65
N PRO A 265 6.87 7.63 -13.97
CA PRO A 265 7.94 6.78 -14.49
C PRO A 265 9.36 7.30 -14.22
N ASP A 266 9.51 8.61 -14.07
CA ASP A 266 10.78 9.29 -13.74
C ASP A 266 11.26 8.99 -12.32
N GLN A 267 10.38 8.52 -11.43
CA GLN A 267 10.70 8.19 -10.04
C GLN A 267 10.95 6.68 -9.81
N LEU A 268 10.84 5.83 -10.84
CA LEU A 268 10.99 4.38 -10.69
C LEU A 268 12.33 3.99 -10.04
N GLU A 269 13.44 4.56 -10.52
CA GLU A 269 14.79 4.27 -9.99
C GLU A 269 14.92 4.68 -8.52
N GLU A 270 14.38 5.83 -8.15
CA GLU A 270 14.44 6.31 -6.79
C GLU A 270 13.59 5.44 -5.84
N ASN A 271 12.41 4.99 -6.28
CA ASN A 271 11.59 4.09 -5.49
C ASN A 271 12.23 2.70 -5.35
N ILE A 272 12.88 2.18 -6.39
CA ILE A 272 13.70 0.96 -6.29
C ILE A 272 14.81 1.15 -5.26
N ARG A 273 15.51 2.28 -5.27
CA ARG A 273 16.58 2.60 -4.30
C ARG A 273 16.03 2.60 -2.86
N ARG A 274 14.93 3.30 -2.62
CA ARG A 274 14.28 3.37 -1.30
C ARG A 274 13.83 1.99 -0.82
N PHE A 275 13.21 1.22 -1.69
CA PHE A 275 12.74 -0.12 -1.36
C PHE A 275 13.90 -1.08 -1.06
N ASN A 276 14.96 -1.06 -1.86
CA ASN A 276 16.19 -1.81 -1.58
C ASN A 276 16.78 -1.47 -0.22
N LYS A 277 16.84 -0.18 0.13
CA LYS A 277 17.32 0.28 1.43
C LYS A 277 16.53 -0.34 2.58
N VAL A 278 15.20 -0.43 2.45
CA VAL A 278 14.35 -1.10 3.44
C VAL A 278 14.66 -2.60 3.50
N LEU A 279 14.76 -3.27 2.35
CA LEU A 279 15.04 -4.70 2.30
C LEU A 279 16.43 -5.04 2.85
N ASP A 280 17.45 -4.21 2.56
CA ASP A 280 18.82 -4.37 3.06
C ASP A 280 18.88 -4.19 4.58
N ALA A 281 18.27 -3.13 5.10
CA ALA A 281 18.25 -2.84 6.54
C ALA A 281 17.55 -3.94 7.37
N ASN A 282 16.66 -4.68 6.75
CA ASN A 282 15.92 -5.79 7.38
C ASN A 282 16.45 -7.18 7.01
N ASN A 283 17.62 -7.25 6.36
CA ASN A 283 18.28 -8.50 5.95
C ASN A 283 17.36 -9.45 5.18
N VAL A 284 16.49 -8.90 4.31
CA VAL A 284 15.54 -9.70 3.54
C VAL A 284 16.29 -10.56 2.51
N PRO A 285 16.16 -11.90 2.53
CA PRO A 285 16.87 -12.78 1.62
C PRO A 285 16.51 -12.57 0.15
N ASP A 286 17.42 -12.79 -0.78
CA ASP A 286 17.21 -12.58 -2.23
C ASP A 286 15.98 -13.32 -2.79
N SER A 287 15.73 -14.55 -2.32
CA SER A 287 14.54 -15.30 -2.72
C SER A 287 13.23 -14.66 -2.31
N ILE A 288 13.21 -13.94 -1.18
CA ILE A 288 12.07 -13.17 -0.70
C ILE A 288 12.00 -11.82 -1.41
N ARG A 289 13.15 -11.14 -1.64
CA ARG A 289 13.20 -9.92 -2.46
C ARG A 289 12.59 -10.13 -3.83
N ALA A 290 12.90 -11.24 -4.50
CA ALA A 290 12.31 -11.57 -5.79
C ALA A 290 10.77 -11.67 -5.72
N LYS A 291 10.23 -12.19 -4.60
CA LYS A 291 8.78 -12.22 -4.37
C LYS A 291 8.21 -10.81 -4.16
N CYS A 292 8.86 -10.00 -3.33
CA CYS A 292 8.44 -8.61 -3.11
C CYS A 292 8.43 -7.82 -4.43
N TYR A 293 9.46 -7.94 -5.24
CA TYR A 293 9.59 -7.16 -6.47
C TYR A 293 8.64 -7.56 -7.57
N GLY A 294 8.29 -8.84 -7.71
CA GLY A 294 7.43 -9.21 -8.85
C GLY A 294 6.80 -10.59 -8.81
N LEU A 295 7.47 -11.60 -8.20
CA LEU A 295 6.97 -12.98 -8.27
C LEU A 295 5.63 -13.16 -7.55
N THR A 296 5.39 -12.43 -6.45
CA THR A 296 4.09 -12.45 -5.77
C THR A 296 2.99 -11.89 -6.66
N MET A 297 3.19 -10.71 -7.25
CA MET A 297 2.22 -10.11 -8.15
C MET A 297 2.00 -10.96 -9.41
N ALA A 298 3.08 -11.49 -10.02
CA ALA A 298 2.95 -12.40 -11.16
C ALA A 298 2.06 -13.61 -10.85
N ARG A 299 2.25 -14.22 -9.67
CA ARG A 299 1.41 -15.34 -9.19
C ARG A 299 -0.05 -14.91 -8.97
N LEU A 300 -0.27 -13.75 -8.37
CA LEU A 300 -1.62 -13.26 -8.08
C LEU A 300 -2.42 -12.99 -9.36
N ILE A 301 -1.77 -12.38 -10.36
CA ILE A 301 -2.38 -12.01 -11.65
C ILE A 301 -2.42 -13.21 -12.61
N GLY A 302 -1.57 -14.22 -12.42
CA GLY A 302 -1.45 -15.36 -13.31
C GLY A 302 -0.53 -15.12 -14.52
N ILE A 303 0.46 -14.23 -14.38
CA ILE A 303 1.46 -13.96 -15.40
C ILE A 303 2.61 -14.97 -15.30
N LYS A 304 3.04 -15.51 -16.45
CA LYS A 304 4.25 -16.31 -16.51
C LYS A 304 5.47 -15.40 -16.42
N VAL A 305 6.30 -15.66 -15.41
CA VAL A 305 7.59 -14.96 -15.27
C VAL A 305 8.51 -15.38 -16.42
N PRO A 306 9.19 -14.45 -17.09
CA PRO A 306 10.20 -14.80 -18.08
C PRO A 306 11.26 -15.73 -17.44
N ALA A 307 11.66 -16.76 -18.14
CA ALA A 307 12.82 -17.56 -17.74
C ALA A 307 14.07 -16.68 -17.83
N ASN A 308 14.90 -16.70 -16.77
CA ASN A 308 16.20 -16.02 -16.76
C ASN A 308 17.14 -16.63 -17.79
#